data_d4ad450140a38b0f8f61ad35bf714893
#
_entry.id   d4ad450140a38b0f8f61ad35bf714893
#
_cell.length_a   1.000
_cell.length_b   1.000
_cell.length_c   1.000
_cell.angle_alpha   90.00
_cell.angle_beta   90.00
_cell.angle_gamma   90.00
#
_symmetry.space_group_name_H-M   'P 1'
#
loop_
_entity.id
_entity.type
_entity.pdbx_description
1 polymer ?
#
loop_
_entity_poly.entity_id
_entity_poly.type
_entity_poly.pdbx_seq_one_letter_code
_entity_poly.pdbx_strand_id
1 'polypeptide(L)'
;MQHHSRSFLFTHRLTQCFSLLIGVLLLSGVSACSSRKKVVSTAPLPAPPTPRIEVEIPVEKPVIPSNAEAIRGVWLTTIYGLDWPSRRAVSTQDMASQRKELCRILDRLAEAHFNTVFFQVRHRGDVIYPSKIEPRVTVFTGGRNNYLDYDPLQFAIEECHKRGLSIHAWVVTFPLGNSSNVQTLGENSVWKKHRDWCFTLHNDWYLNPGHPEARSYITSVVREMVERYDLDGVHFDYVRYPDKMREKEDQNLYMRYGKGRSLGEWRTSNISAFLKEVSTEVCSVKPHMLVSAAPLGKLRVLPSMPNVGWTARESVFQDPVAWYREGSVDFIVPMMYYRDNLFEPFLVDWKAQIPGLPIVPGLAPYRTEDESKWTARDIENQMNASERMGMAGVCFYRELNIRPNRNGVDRVITRHFISPVRMPSFAKRGTPRPPRPSALTIEDKGSYFEASWSMPSSWDSSKGTYNLYVSVPEGNLAGEDFLLAAQIPTTRYTFSKELLQQFSRAKTLEFRVEASNRSYVRGEASEAAILVKGN
;
A
#
# COMPACT_ATOMS: atom_id res chain seq x y z
N MET A 1 -15.24 -19.63 37.80
CA MET A 1 -13.96 -20.14 37.27
C MET A 1 -13.54 -19.19 36.13
N GLN A 2 -12.53 -18.39 36.43
CA GLN A 2 -12.02 -17.32 35.55
C GLN A 2 -11.11 -17.96 34.50
N HIS A 3 -11.29 -17.60 33.22
CA HIS A 3 -10.22 -17.65 32.24
C HIS A 3 -10.25 -16.36 31.40
N HIS A 4 -9.16 -15.63 31.53
CA HIS A 4 -8.90 -14.36 30.91
C HIS A 4 -8.78 -14.46 29.38
N SER A 5 -9.61 -13.71 28.69
CA SER A 5 -9.44 -13.32 27.30
C SER A 5 -8.67 -12.00 27.27
N ARG A 6 -7.42 -12.01 26.83
CA ARG A 6 -6.63 -10.79 26.58
C ARG A 6 -7.02 -10.17 25.24
N SER A 7 -7.78 -9.11 25.31
CA SER A 7 -7.98 -8.17 24.20
C SER A 7 -6.74 -7.30 24.02
N PHE A 8 -6.26 -7.18 22.78
CA PHE A 8 -5.16 -6.29 22.41
C PHE A 8 -5.61 -4.84 22.48
N LEU A 9 -5.28 -4.17 23.56
CA LEU A 9 -5.29 -2.72 23.68
C LEU A 9 -3.86 -2.25 23.84
N PHE A 10 -3.36 -1.52 22.84
CA PHE A 10 -2.14 -0.71 22.94
C PHE A 10 -2.42 0.48 23.85
N THR A 11 -1.88 0.44 25.06
CA THR A 11 -1.73 1.64 25.89
C THR A 11 -0.25 1.86 26.14
N HIS A 12 0.27 2.93 25.52
CA HIS A 12 1.49 3.57 25.96
C HIS A 12 1.24 4.25 27.31
N ARG A 13 2.01 3.90 28.32
CA ARG A 13 2.33 4.80 29.44
C ARG A 13 3.80 4.65 29.81
N LEU A 14 4.49 5.77 29.68
CA LEU A 14 5.72 6.09 30.37
C LEU A 14 5.51 6.05 31.89
N THR A 15 6.44 5.50 32.63
CA THR A 15 6.77 6.04 33.95
C THR A 15 8.24 5.78 34.26
N GLN A 16 8.87 6.84 34.73
CA GLN A 16 10.26 6.99 35.15
C GLN A 16 10.51 6.40 36.53
N CYS A 17 11.79 6.06 36.74
CA CYS A 17 12.62 6.23 37.93
C CYS A 17 12.11 5.75 39.30
N PHE A 18 12.90 4.94 39.96
CA PHE A 18 13.65 5.39 41.16
C PHE A 18 14.69 4.36 41.59
N SER A 19 15.79 4.91 42.02
CA SER A 19 17.03 4.33 42.50
C SER A 19 16.97 3.90 43.97
N LEU A 20 18.09 3.28 44.42
CA LEU A 20 18.65 3.17 45.76
C LEU A 20 18.44 1.79 46.42
N LEU A 21 19.36 1.16 47.07
CA LEU A 21 20.67 1.38 47.65
C LEU A 21 20.97 0.17 48.55
N ILE A 22 22.24 -0.24 48.61
CA ILE A 22 22.97 -0.75 49.79
C ILE A 22 22.77 -2.20 50.27
N GLY A 23 23.92 -2.90 50.38
CA GLY A 23 24.12 -4.08 51.20
C GLY A 23 25.47 -4.71 51.03
N VAL A 24 26.51 -4.08 51.64
CA VAL A 24 27.84 -4.64 51.87
C VAL A 24 27.77 -5.74 52.92
N LEU A 25 28.43 -6.87 52.72
CA LEU A 25 29.09 -7.60 53.83
C LEU A 25 30.22 -8.50 53.33
N LEU A 26 31.37 -8.24 53.90
CA LEU A 26 32.63 -8.94 53.91
C LEU A 26 32.51 -10.35 54.53
N LEU A 27 33.32 -11.27 54.09
CA LEU A 27 34.12 -12.12 54.98
C LEU A 27 35.20 -12.90 54.21
N SER A 28 36.37 -12.60 54.52
CA SER A 28 37.72 -13.16 54.67
C SER A 28 37.86 -14.69 54.66
N GLY A 29 38.94 -15.15 53.99
CA GLY A 29 39.47 -16.51 54.07
C GLY A 29 40.80 -16.66 53.34
N VAL A 30 41.83 -16.35 53.97
CA VAL A 30 43.23 -16.69 54.11
C VAL A 30 43.85 -17.77 53.21
N SER A 31 44.95 -17.36 52.53
CA SER A 31 46.25 -17.95 52.25
C SER A 31 46.41 -19.43 51.89
N ALA A 32 47.12 -19.64 50.79
CA ALA A 32 48.31 -20.45 50.72
C ALA A 32 49.20 -20.07 49.53
N CYS A 33 50.42 -19.68 49.81
CA CYS A 33 51.50 -19.31 48.91
C CYS A 33 52.15 -20.57 48.32
N SER A 34 52.27 -20.65 46.98
CA SER A 34 53.23 -21.55 46.35
C SER A 34 53.83 -20.86 45.12
N SER A 35 55.10 -20.47 45.32
CA SER A 35 55.95 -19.87 44.30
C SER A 35 56.38 -20.89 43.23
N ARG A 36 55.96 -20.75 42.02
CA ARG A 36 56.59 -21.33 40.82
C ARG A 36 57.06 -20.23 39.90
N LYS A 37 58.36 -20.08 39.72
CA LYS A 37 58.98 -19.25 38.69
C LYS A 37 58.47 -19.65 37.30
N LYS A 38 57.82 -18.78 36.63
CA LYS A 38 57.56 -18.90 35.20
C LYS A 38 58.69 -18.23 34.42
N VAL A 39 59.28 -19.03 33.54
CA VAL A 39 60.21 -18.56 32.52
C VAL A 39 59.39 -17.72 31.52
N VAL A 40 59.76 -16.48 31.33
CA VAL A 40 59.16 -15.58 30.34
C VAL A 40 59.81 -15.90 28.99
N SER A 41 59.04 -16.55 28.11
CA SER A 41 59.35 -16.69 26.70
C SER A 41 58.85 -15.42 26.00
N THR A 42 59.77 -14.60 25.49
CA THR A 42 59.46 -13.45 24.65
C THR A 42 59.18 -13.92 23.22
N ALA A 43 57.89 -14.15 22.92
CA ALA A 43 57.48 -14.26 21.54
C ALA A 43 57.36 -12.83 20.93
N PRO A 44 57.75 -12.61 19.67
CA PRO A 44 57.64 -11.29 19.04
C PRO A 44 56.17 -10.94 18.83
N LEU A 45 55.86 -9.67 19.12
CA LEU A 45 54.53 -9.07 18.88
C LEU A 45 54.11 -9.26 17.40
N PRO A 46 52.85 -9.64 17.13
CA PRO A 46 52.35 -9.69 15.77
C PRO A 46 52.37 -8.27 15.18
N ALA A 47 52.79 -8.16 13.93
CA ALA A 47 52.78 -6.93 13.16
C ALA A 47 51.32 -6.37 13.08
N PRO A 48 51.14 -5.04 13.10
CA PRO A 48 49.81 -4.44 12.98
C PRO A 48 49.20 -4.85 11.65
N PRO A 49 47.86 -5.14 11.60
CA PRO A 49 47.23 -5.52 10.37
C PRO A 49 47.34 -4.38 9.35
N THR A 50 47.81 -4.72 8.17
CA THR A 50 47.83 -3.82 7.03
C THR A 50 46.39 -3.35 6.74
N PRO A 51 46.12 -2.05 6.61
CA PRO A 51 44.78 -1.59 6.30
C PRO A 51 44.37 -2.22 4.96
N ARG A 52 43.35 -3.08 4.98
CA ARG A 52 42.62 -3.47 3.77
C ARG A 52 41.93 -2.24 3.25
N ILE A 53 42.41 -1.69 2.16
CA ILE A 53 41.64 -0.76 1.33
C ILE A 53 40.56 -1.62 0.71
N GLU A 54 39.34 -1.59 1.28
CA GLU A 54 38.15 -2.04 0.58
C GLU A 54 37.93 -1.07 -0.58
N VAL A 55 38.37 -1.48 -1.75
CA VAL A 55 37.95 -0.84 -3.00
C VAL A 55 36.48 -1.19 -3.13
N GLU A 56 35.59 -0.25 -2.80
CA GLU A 56 34.19 -0.33 -3.21
C GLU A 56 34.18 -0.41 -4.73
N ILE A 57 34.02 -1.63 -5.26
CA ILE A 57 33.67 -1.84 -6.66
C ILE A 57 32.30 -1.24 -6.80
N PRO A 58 32.10 -0.19 -7.64
CA PRO A 58 30.76 0.34 -7.89
C PRO A 58 29.91 -0.81 -8.41
N VAL A 59 28.93 -1.23 -7.64
CA VAL A 59 27.90 -2.18 -8.09
C VAL A 59 27.13 -1.44 -9.16
N GLU A 60 27.38 -1.77 -10.43
CA GLU A 60 26.55 -1.30 -11.54
C GLU A 60 25.10 -1.67 -11.18
N LYS A 61 24.27 -0.65 -11.02
CA LYS A 61 22.85 -0.89 -10.75
C LYS A 61 22.30 -1.68 -11.93
N PRO A 62 21.66 -2.83 -11.70
CA PRO A 62 21.07 -3.59 -12.79
C PRO A 62 20.02 -2.71 -13.51
N VAL A 63 20.13 -2.63 -14.81
CA VAL A 63 19.19 -1.87 -15.64
C VAL A 63 17.96 -2.76 -15.85
N ILE A 64 16.80 -2.29 -15.42
CA ILE A 64 15.54 -3.04 -15.56
C ILE A 64 14.93 -2.72 -16.93
N PRO A 65 14.63 -3.74 -17.78
CA PRO A 65 13.99 -3.53 -19.06
C PRO A 65 12.64 -2.80 -18.96
N SER A 66 12.28 -2.06 -20.01
CA SER A 66 11.07 -1.22 -20.08
C SER A 66 9.74 -1.97 -19.97
N ASN A 67 9.73 -3.29 -20.11
CA ASN A 67 8.54 -4.13 -20.05
C ASN A 67 8.10 -4.51 -18.64
N ALA A 68 8.85 -4.13 -17.61
CA ALA A 68 8.49 -4.41 -16.22
C ALA A 68 7.21 -3.68 -15.82
N GLU A 69 6.24 -4.44 -15.34
CA GLU A 69 4.96 -3.95 -14.82
C GLU A 69 4.75 -4.45 -13.40
N ALA A 70 4.43 -3.54 -12.48
CA ALA A 70 4.11 -3.91 -11.11
C ALA A 70 3.30 -2.82 -10.41
N ILE A 71 2.46 -3.23 -9.46
CA ILE A 71 1.89 -2.35 -8.45
C ILE A 71 2.85 -2.29 -7.27
N ARG A 72 3.51 -1.15 -7.06
CA ARG A 72 4.33 -0.86 -5.89
C ARG A 72 3.52 -0.02 -4.93
N GLY A 73 2.75 -0.70 -4.10
CA GLY A 73 1.71 -0.10 -3.28
C GLY A 73 2.14 0.16 -1.84
N VAL A 74 1.49 1.13 -1.21
CA VAL A 74 1.58 1.38 0.22
C VAL A 74 0.22 1.75 0.79
N TRP A 75 -0.13 1.20 1.96
CA TRP A 75 -1.25 1.69 2.75
C TRP A 75 -0.82 2.89 3.58
N LEU A 76 -1.50 4.01 3.38
CA LEU A 76 -1.33 5.24 4.16
C LEU A 76 -2.56 5.43 5.05
N THR A 77 -2.38 5.23 6.35
CA THR A 77 -3.46 5.31 7.34
C THR A 77 -3.70 6.74 7.78
N THR A 78 -4.98 7.09 7.97
CA THR A 78 -5.35 8.37 8.59
C THR A 78 -6.04 8.16 9.94
N ILE A 79 -6.55 6.97 10.22
CA ILE A 79 -7.16 6.65 11.53
C ILE A 79 -6.17 6.89 12.67
N TYR A 80 -6.62 7.61 13.69
CA TYR A 80 -5.82 8.01 14.86
C TYR A 80 -4.55 8.83 14.53
N GLY A 81 -4.36 9.27 13.27
CA GLY A 81 -3.13 9.93 12.83
C GLY A 81 -1.92 9.00 12.78
N LEU A 82 -2.13 7.71 12.52
CA LEU A 82 -1.07 6.70 12.58
C LEU A 82 0.06 6.92 11.58
N ASP A 83 -0.27 7.37 10.35
CA ASP A 83 0.71 7.78 9.36
C ASP A 83 0.58 9.28 9.08
N TRP A 84 -0.66 9.80 8.97
CA TRP A 84 -0.98 11.20 8.71
C TRP A 84 -2.41 11.56 9.14
N PRO A 85 -2.67 12.77 9.69
CA PRO A 85 -1.69 13.76 10.14
C PRO A 85 -1.08 13.41 11.51
N SER A 86 0.19 13.75 11.72
CA SER A 86 0.86 13.50 13.01
C SER A 86 0.34 14.38 14.17
N ARG A 87 -0.30 15.51 13.84
CA ARG A 87 -0.86 16.47 14.79
C ARG A 87 -2.22 16.98 14.34
N ARG A 88 -3.10 17.21 15.32
CA ARG A 88 -4.35 17.94 15.10
C ARG A 88 -4.06 19.42 14.84
N ALA A 89 -4.81 20.02 13.91
CA ALA A 89 -4.72 21.43 13.63
C ALA A 89 -5.65 22.22 14.56
N VAL A 90 -5.12 23.26 15.20
CA VAL A 90 -5.86 24.25 15.99
C VAL A 90 -5.67 25.66 15.42
N SER A 91 -4.82 25.82 14.42
CA SER A 91 -4.50 27.05 13.74
C SER A 91 -4.30 26.83 12.24
N THR A 92 -4.29 27.91 11.45
CA THR A 92 -3.96 27.87 10.02
C THR A 92 -2.53 27.37 9.77
N GLN A 93 -1.61 27.69 10.68
CA GLN A 93 -0.23 27.20 10.62
C GLN A 93 -0.16 25.68 10.80
N ASP A 94 -0.97 25.09 11.69
CA ASP A 94 -1.05 23.64 11.86
C ASP A 94 -1.62 22.97 10.60
N MET A 95 -2.66 23.58 9.99
CA MET A 95 -3.23 23.11 8.73
C MET A 95 -2.20 23.12 7.60
N ALA A 96 -1.40 24.18 7.49
CA ALA A 96 -0.28 24.23 6.55
C ALA A 96 0.79 23.17 6.85
N SER A 97 1.04 22.89 8.13
CA SER A 97 1.99 21.86 8.56
C SER A 97 1.51 20.46 8.20
N GLN A 98 0.21 20.17 8.36
CA GLN A 98 -0.40 18.90 7.92
C GLN A 98 -0.22 18.71 6.40
N ARG A 99 -0.52 19.74 5.59
CA ARG A 99 -0.31 19.67 4.13
C ARG A 99 1.16 19.42 3.77
N LYS A 100 2.09 20.15 4.37
CA LYS A 100 3.53 19.97 4.15
C LYS A 100 4.01 18.57 4.58
N GLU A 101 3.45 18.01 5.64
CA GLU A 101 3.76 16.65 6.08
C GLU A 101 3.36 15.63 5.02
N LEU A 102 2.14 15.71 4.46
CA LEU A 102 1.69 14.81 3.42
C LEU A 102 2.57 14.93 2.16
N CYS A 103 2.89 16.15 1.72
CA CYS A 103 3.80 16.35 0.59
C CYS A 103 5.13 15.61 0.80
N ARG A 104 5.77 15.74 1.97
CA ARG A 104 7.04 15.03 2.27
C ARG A 104 6.90 13.51 2.28
N ILE A 105 5.74 12.99 2.70
CA ILE A 105 5.45 11.55 2.62
C ILE A 105 5.39 11.12 1.16
N LEU A 106 4.64 11.84 0.34
CA LEU A 106 4.45 11.52 -1.07
C LEU A 106 5.73 11.72 -1.90
N ASP A 107 6.55 12.74 -1.58
CA ASP A 107 7.87 12.95 -2.19
C ASP A 107 8.74 11.70 -2.01
N ARG A 108 8.88 11.20 -0.76
CA ARG A 108 9.66 9.98 -0.48
C ARG A 108 9.14 8.74 -1.19
N LEU A 109 7.82 8.59 -1.29
CA LEU A 109 7.22 7.45 -2.00
C LEU A 109 7.55 7.50 -3.49
N ALA A 110 7.43 8.67 -4.12
CA ALA A 110 7.78 8.86 -5.52
C ALA A 110 9.28 8.64 -5.78
N GLU A 111 10.15 9.21 -4.93
CA GLU A 111 11.61 9.02 -5.00
C GLU A 111 12.03 7.55 -4.82
N ALA A 112 11.30 6.78 -4.02
CA ALA A 112 11.50 5.34 -3.84
C ALA A 112 10.78 4.48 -4.89
N HIS A 113 10.30 5.07 -5.98
CA HIS A 113 9.62 4.41 -7.09
C HIS A 113 8.37 3.61 -6.73
N PHE A 114 7.64 4.04 -5.69
CA PHE A 114 6.26 3.63 -5.50
C PHE A 114 5.38 4.23 -6.61
N ASN A 115 4.27 3.59 -6.90
CA ASN A 115 3.34 4.06 -7.91
C ASN A 115 1.86 4.06 -7.48
N THR A 116 1.56 3.50 -6.31
CA THR A 116 0.17 3.37 -5.84
C THR A 116 0.08 3.64 -4.33
N VAL A 117 -0.86 4.52 -3.94
CA VAL A 117 -1.18 4.82 -2.55
C VAL A 117 -2.61 4.39 -2.25
N PHE A 118 -2.79 3.45 -1.34
CA PHE A 118 -4.09 3.13 -0.73
C PHE A 118 -4.30 4.08 0.44
N PHE A 119 -5.00 5.19 0.17
CA PHE A 119 -5.19 6.29 1.11
C PHE A 119 -6.45 6.09 1.94
N GLN A 120 -6.34 6.00 3.26
CA GLN A 120 -7.48 5.67 4.12
C GLN A 120 -8.46 6.85 4.21
N VAL A 121 -9.61 6.69 3.57
CA VAL A 121 -10.65 7.72 3.42
C VAL A 121 -11.84 7.51 4.35
N ARG A 122 -12.25 6.27 4.56
CA ARG A 122 -13.33 5.89 5.48
C ARG A 122 -12.76 5.03 6.60
N HIS A 123 -13.01 5.43 7.86
CA HIS A 123 -12.56 4.70 9.03
C HIS A 123 -13.61 3.70 9.54
N ARG A 124 -14.50 4.17 10.41
CA ARG A 124 -15.47 3.33 11.13
C ARG A 124 -16.82 4.02 11.19
N GLY A 125 -17.43 4.26 10.01
CA GLY A 125 -18.66 5.02 9.89
C GLY A 125 -18.45 6.54 9.91
N ASP A 126 -17.22 6.98 9.61
CA ASP A 126 -16.86 8.38 9.39
C ASP A 126 -15.77 8.50 8.31
N VAL A 127 -15.69 9.66 7.67
CA VAL A 127 -14.86 9.93 6.51
C VAL A 127 -13.99 11.17 6.69
N ILE A 128 -12.90 11.26 5.90
CA ILE A 128 -11.94 12.37 6.01
C ILE A 128 -12.37 13.62 5.23
N TYR A 129 -13.33 13.52 4.33
CA TYR A 129 -13.81 14.59 3.44
C TYR A 129 -15.18 15.15 3.92
N PRO A 130 -15.62 16.32 3.43
CA PRO A 130 -16.95 16.83 3.71
C PRO A 130 -18.03 15.98 3.00
N SER A 131 -18.61 15.02 3.71
CA SER A 131 -19.67 14.14 3.22
C SER A 131 -21.05 14.65 3.64
N LYS A 132 -22.06 14.38 2.79
CA LYS A 132 -23.47 14.57 3.11
C LYS A 132 -24.09 13.34 3.80
N ILE A 133 -23.39 12.21 3.79
CA ILE A 133 -23.89 10.91 4.26
C ILE A 133 -23.27 10.52 5.61
N GLU A 134 -21.95 10.57 5.73
CA GLU A 134 -21.23 10.17 6.96
C GLU A 134 -20.58 11.38 7.66
N PRO A 135 -20.46 11.34 9.00
CA PRO A 135 -19.79 12.39 9.74
C PRO A 135 -18.30 12.44 9.40
N ARG A 136 -17.73 13.67 9.50
CA ARG A 136 -16.29 13.85 9.34
C ARG A 136 -15.52 13.27 10.53
N VAL A 137 -14.36 12.70 10.29
CA VAL A 137 -13.43 12.24 11.33
C VAL A 137 -12.92 13.38 12.21
N THR A 138 -12.42 13.06 13.40
CA THR A 138 -11.89 14.05 14.35
C THR A 138 -10.37 14.21 14.29
N VAL A 139 -9.67 13.36 13.51
CA VAL A 139 -8.21 13.27 13.53
C VAL A 139 -7.51 14.55 13.09
N PHE A 140 -8.11 15.32 12.17
CA PHE A 140 -7.50 16.54 11.64
C PHE A 140 -7.57 17.72 12.60
N THR A 141 -8.67 17.89 13.34
CA THR A 141 -8.94 19.10 14.11
C THR A 141 -9.40 18.83 15.56
N GLY A 142 -9.51 17.58 15.96
CA GLY A 142 -10.01 17.18 17.28
C GLY A 142 -11.53 17.21 17.43
N GLY A 143 -12.27 17.83 16.51
CA GLY A 143 -13.75 17.89 16.50
C GLY A 143 -14.31 17.75 15.09
N ARG A 144 -15.49 17.13 14.96
CA ARG A 144 -16.12 16.86 13.65
C ARG A 144 -16.54 18.13 12.92
N ASN A 145 -16.94 19.15 13.66
CA ASN A 145 -17.43 20.43 13.13
C ASN A 145 -16.38 21.54 13.18
N ASN A 146 -15.17 21.26 13.69
CA ASN A 146 -14.11 22.25 13.71
C ASN A 146 -13.70 22.64 12.28
N TYR A 147 -13.31 23.90 12.12
CA TYR A 147 -12.88 24.44 10.84
C TYR A 147 -11.62 23.73 10.35
N LEU A 148 -11.59 23.43 9.06
CA LEU A 148 -10.43 22.96 8.31
C LEU A 148 -10.43 23.70 6.98
N ASP A 149 -9.34 24.39 6.64
CA ASP A 149 -9.23 25.28 5.46
C ASP A 149 -9.00 24.53 4.15
N TYR A 150 -8.92 23.20 4.19
CA TYR A 150 -8.74 22.34 3.03
C TYR A 150 -9.56 21.05 3.15
N ASP A 151 -9.81 20.43 2.00
CA ASP A 151 -10.36 19.08 1.91
C ASP A 151 -9.20 18.08 1.88
N PRO A 152 -9.03 17.22 2.91
CA PRO A 152 -7.90 16.29 2.98
C PRO A 152 -7.84 15.30 1.82
N LEU A 153 -8.99 14.86 1.31
CA LEU A 153 -9.03 13.92 0.19
C LEU A 153 -8.68 14.60 -1.13
N GLN A 154 -9.26 15.76 -1.41
CA GLN A 154 -8.93 16.53 -2.60
C GLN A 154 -7.44 16.89 -2.65
N PHE A 155 -6.90 17.36 -1.54
CA PHE A 155 -5.48 17.69 -1.42
C PHE A 155 -4.57 16.48 -1.67
N ALA A 156 -4.92 15.31 -1.08
CA ALA A 156 -4.15 14.09 -1.29
C ALA A 156 -4.15 13.65 -2.76
N ILE A 157 -5.29 13.74 -3.45
CA ILE A 157 -5.42 13.40 -4.86
C ILE A 157 -4.52 14.29 -5.72
N GLU A 158 -4.62 15.61 -5.54
CA GLU A 158 -3.81 16.58 -6.30
C GLU A 158 -2.32 16.33 -6.10
N GLU A 159 -1.89 16.11 -4.85
CA GLU A 159 -0.48 15.89 -4.53
C GLU A 159 0.03 14.51 -4.97
N CYS A 160 -0.81 13.47 -4.99
CA CYS A 160 -0.46 12.18 -5.59
C CYS A 160 -0.28 12.31 -7.10
N HIS A 161 -1.25 12.91 -7.81
CA HIS A 161 -1.21 13.05 -9.26
C HIS A 161 -0.02 13.89 -9.73
N LYS A 162 0.32 14.99 -9.04
CA LYS A 162 1.51 15.79 -9.33
C LYS A 162 2.81 14.97 -9.34
N ARG A 163 2.86 13.88 -8.58
CA ARG A 163 4.02 12.99 -8.43
C ARG A 163 3.92 11.70 -9.25
N GLY A 164 2.91 11.56 -10.08
CA GLY A 164 2.66 10.32 -10.81
C GLY A 164 2.28 9.14 -9.92
N LEU A 165 1.68 9.38 -8.76
CA LEU A 165 1.19 8.35 -7.86
C LEU A 165 -0.31 8.12 -8.10
N SER A 166 -0.69 6.88 -8.36
CA SER A 166 -2.09 6.44 -8.36
C SER A 166 -2.64 6.47 -6.93
N ILE A 167 -3.83 7.03 -6.73
CA ILE A 167 -4.47 7.10 -5.43
C ILE A 167 -5.79 6.34 -5.41
N HIS A 168 -5.87 5.32 -4.55
CA HIS A 168 -7.06 4.53 -4.32
C HIS A 168 -7.65 4.86 -2.96
N ALA A 169 -8.93 5.22 -2.92
CA ALA A 169 -9.63 5.45 -1.68
C ALA A 169 -9.77 4.14 -0.88
N TRP A 170 -9.06 4.04 0.23
CA TRP A 170 -9.17 2.90 1.13
C TRP A 170 -10.35 3.06 2.07
N VAL A 171 -11.31 2.14 1.94
CA VAL A 171 -12.59 2.11 2.64
C VAL A 171 -12.62 0.93 3.61
N VAL A 172 -12.63 1.21 4.91
CA VAL A 172 -12.97 0.20 5.93
C VAL A 172 -14.47 -0.03 5.87
N THR A 173 -14.89 -1.23 5.44
CA THR A 173 -16.26 -1.43 4.93
C THR A 173 -17.32 -1.56 6.03
N PHE A 174 -17.34 -2.66 6.78
CA PHE A 174 -18.43 -2.96 7.72
C PHE A 174 -18.19 -2.52 9.17
N PRO A 175 -16.97 -2.46 9.71
CA PRO A 175 -16.74 -2.03 11.10
C PRO A 175 -17.17 -0.59 11.36
N LEU A 176 -17.81 -0.36 12.54
CA LEU A 176 -18.19 0.95 13.06
C LEU A 176 -17.39 1.35 14.32
N GLY A 177 -16.59 0.41 14.86
CA GLY A 177 -15.82 0.61 16.07
C GLY A 177 -16.50 0.13 17.35
N ASN A 178 -15.84 0.33 18.48
CA ASN A 178 -16.38 -0.11 19.75
C ASN A 178 -17.53 0.80 20.25
N SER A 179 -18.19 0.39 21.32
CA SER A 179 -19.35 1.09 21.86
C SER A 179 -19.07 2.55 22.25
N SER A 180 -17.85 2.88 22.67
CA SER A 180 -17.46 4.27 22.93
C SER A 180 -17.28 5.08 21.64
N ASN A 181 -16.68 4.49 20.61
CA ASN A 181 -16.47 5.16 19.32
C ASN A 181 -17.80 5.49 18.62
N VAL A 182 -18.73 4.53 18.54
CA VAL A 182 -20.01 4.76 17.83
C VAL A 182 -20.85 5.85 18.46
N GLN A 183 -20.78 6.04 19.79
CA GLN A 183 -21.47 7.14 20.48
C GLN A 183 -20.94 8.52 20.06
N THR A 184 -19.67 8.62 19.66
CA THR A 184 -19.07 9.88 19.21
C THR A 184 -19.37 10.22 17.76
N LEU A 185 -19.99 9.32 16.98
CA LEU A 185 -20.31 9.56 15.56
C LEU A 185 -21.42 10.61 15.38
N GLY A 186 -22.21 10.87 16.41
CA GLY A 186 -23.28 11.87 16.39
C GLY A 186 -24.62 11.35 15.86
N GLU A 187 -25.67 12.19 15.98
CA GLU A 187 -27.06 11.82 15.67
C GLU A 187 -27.28 11.46 14.19
N ASN A 188 -26.46 12.00 13.29
CA ASN A 188 -26.57 11.75 11.85
C ASN A 188 -25.85 10.48 11.38
N SER A 189 -25.19 9.75 12.27
CA SER A 189 -24.50 8.51 11.91
C SER A 189 -25.47 7.37 11.57
N VAL A 190 -25.01 6.46 10.72
CA VAL A 190 -25.76 5.23 10.37
C VAL A 190 -26.07 4.39 11.62
N TRP A 191 -25.15 4.32 12.57
CA TRP A 191 -25.34 3.61 13.82
C TRP A 191 -26.50 4.15 14.65
N LYS A 192 -26.73 5.46 14.63
CA LYS A 192 -27.81 6.11 15.38
C LYS A 192 -29.14 5.99 14.64
N LYS A 193 -29.15 6.23 13.32
CA LYS A 193 -30.36 6.25 12.49
C LYS A 193 -30.89 4.86 12.14
N HIS A 194 -29.99 3.89 11.97
CA HIS A 194 -30.29 2.55 11.46
C HIS A 194 -29.68 1.46 12.35
N ARG A 195 -30.08 1.48 13.63
CA ARG A 195 -29.60 0.54 14.61
C ARG A 195 -29.90 -0.92 14.26
N ASP A 196 -31.00 -1.15 13.60
CA ASP A 196 -31.47 -2.44 13.09
C ASP A 196 -30.58 -3.03 11.96
N TRP A 197 -29.78 -2.18 11.30
CA TRP A 197 -28.79 -2.63 10.32
C TRP A 197 -27.48 -3.08 10.96
N CYS A 198 -27.35 -2.88 12.25
CA CYS A 198 -26.11 -3.10 12.99
C CYS A 198 -26.21 -4.31 13.92
N PHE A 199 -25.08 -4.92 14.19
CA PHE A 199 -24.94 -5.89 15.28
C PHE A 199 -23.65 -5.60 16.06
N THR A 200 -23.54 -6.22 17.25
CA THR A 200 -22.36 -6.10 18.10
C THR A 200 -21.73 -7.47 18.37
N LEU A 201 -20.42 -7.53 18.32
CA LEU A 201 -19.63 -8.69 18.67
C LEU A 201 -18.39 -8.26 19.46
N HIS A 202 -18.21 -8.81 20.69
CA HIS A 202 -17.10 -8.47 21.58
C HIS A 202 -16.90 -6.97 21.81
N ASN A 203 -18.01 -6.23 22.01
CA ASN A 203 -18.04 -4.78 22.20
C ASN A 203 -17.75 -3.93 20.94
N ASP A 204 -17.49 -4.53 19.81
CA ASP A 204 -17.36 -3.82 18.53
C ASP A 204 -18.68 -3.88 17.73
N TRP A 205 -19.00 -2.78 17.07
CA TRP A 205 -20.19 -2.61 16.23
C TRP A 205 -19.84 -2.74 14.77
N TYR A 206 -20.75 -3.36 14.04
CA TYR A 206 -20.63 -3.63 12.61
C TYR A 206 -21.94 -3.33 11.91
N LEU A 207 -21.88 -2.79 10.69
CA LEU A 207 -22.97 -2.93 9.73
C LEU A 207 -23.08 -4.40 9.33
N ASN A 208 -24.30 -4.93 9.27
CA ASN A 208 -24.52 -6.33 8.94
C ASN A 208 -24.49 -6.54 7.40
N PRO A 209 -23.53 -7.29 6.84
CA PRO A 209 -23.48 -7.57 5.42
C PRO A 209 -24.72 -8.31 4.90
N GLY A 210 -25.42 -9.04 5.79
CA GLY A 210 -26.67 -9.73 5.47
C GLY A 210 -27.87 -8.81 5.27
N HIS A 211 -27.79 -7.53 5.68
CA HIS A 211 -28.83 -6.53 5.52
C HIS A 211 -28.66 -5.81 4.18
N PRO A 212 -29.59 -5.95 3.21
CA PRO A 212 -29.45 -5.30 1.90
C PRO A 212 -29.24 -3.79 1.99
N GLU A 213 -30.04 -3.11 2.83
CA GLU A 213 -29.97 -1.66 3.00
C GLU A 213 -28.64 -1.20 3.60
N ALA A 214 -27.99 -2.01 4.45
CA ALA A 214 -26.66 -1.71 4.97
C ALA A 214 -25.60 -1.77 3.86
N ARG A 215 -25.71 -2.69 2.90
CA ARG A 215 -24.84 -2.75 1.72
C ARG A 215 -25.04 -1.54 0.82
N SER A 216 -26.31 -1.25 0.48
CA SER A 216 -26.65 -0.10 -0.37
C SER A 216 -26.27 1.24 0.27
N TYR A 217 -26.31 1.35 1.61
CA TYR A 217 -25.80 2.51 2.34
C TYR A 217 -24.30 2.72 2.09
N ILE A 218 -23.47 1.68 2.26
CA ILE A 218 -22.03 1.79 1.99
C ILE A 218 -21.78 2.11 0.51
N THR A 219 -22.54 1.49 -0.39
CA THR A 219 -22.48 1.79 -1.83
C THR A 219 -22.79 3.26 -2.10
N SER A 220 -23.75 3.88 -1.39
CA SER A 220 -24.07 5.30 -1.54
C SER A 220 -22.94 6.23 -1.05
N VAL A 221 -22.24 5.86 0.03
CA VAL A 221 -21.05 6.59 0.50
C VAL A 221 -19.92 6.54 -0.52
N VAL A 222 -19.70 5.37 -1.11
CA VAL A 222 -18.69 5.19 -2.17
C VAL A 222 -19.08 5.97 -3.43
N ARG A 223 -20.35 5.92 -3.84
CA ARG A 223 -20.86 6.69 -4.97
C ARG A 223 -20.62 8.19 -4.77
N GLU A 224 -20.99 8.76 -3.62
CA GLU A 224 -20.75 10.18 -3.28
C GLU A 224 -19.28 10.56 -3.50
N MET A 225 -18.37 9.70 -3.03
CA MET A 225 -16.93 9.93 -3.15
C MET A 225 -16.46 9.86 -4.60
N VAL A 226 -16.89 8.83 -5.35
CA VAL A 226 -16.52 8.62 -6.75
C VAL A 226 -17.05 9.75 -7.66
N GLU A 227 -18.25 10.24 -7.42
CA GLU A 227 -18.82 11.37 -8.17
C GLU A 227 -18.03 12.67 -7.99
N ARG A 228 -17.53 12.90 -6.76
CA ARG A 228 -16.95 14.19 -6.36
C ARG A 228 -15.44 14.30 -6.57
N TYR A 229 -14.71 13.19 -6.51
CA TYR A 229 -13.26 13.18 -6.44
C TYR A 229 -12.62 12.44 -7.61
N ASP A 230 -11.50 12.94 -8.09
CA ASP A 230 -10.74 12.37 -9.20
C ASP A 230 -9.79 11.25 -8.74
N LEU A 231 -10.36 10.20 -8.14
CA LEU A 231 -9.65 9.02 -7.70
C LEU A 231 -9.29 8.09 -8.88
N ASP A 232 -8.22 7.30 -8.72
CA ASP A 232 -7.84 6.23 -9.66
C ASP A 232 -8.52 4.91 -9.34
N GLY A 233 -8.92 4.70 -8.07
CA GLY A 233 -9.60 3.49 -7.65
C GLY A 233 -10.23 3.57 -6.27
N VAL A 234 -10.95 2.49 -5.93
CA VAL A 234 -11.49 2.23 -4.59
C VAL A 234 -10.94 0.91 -4.09
N HIS A 235 -10.49 0.89 -2.84
CA HIS A 235 -9.89 -0.26 -2.20
C HIS A 235 -10.66 -0.66 -0.94
N PHE A 236 -11.26 -1.85 -0.94
CA PHE A 236 -12.11 -2.32 0.16
C PHE A 236 -11.32 -3.17 1.15
N ASP A 237 -11.27 -2.70 2.38
CA ASP A 237 -10.74 -3.43 3.53
C ASP A 237 -11.89 -3.79 4.48
N TYR A 238 -11.70 -4.83 5.30
CA TYR A 238 -12.74 -5.37 6.17
C TYR A 238 -14.05 -5.69 5.41
N VAL A 239 -13.95 -6.02 4.12
CA VAL A 239 -15.05 -6.50 3.29
C VAL A 239 -15.32 -7.96 3.61
N ARG A 240 -15.81 -8.18 4.84
CA ARG A 240 -15.94 -9.51 5.46
C ARG A 240 -16.81 -9.46 6.72
N TYR A 241 -17.27 -10.62 7.15
CA TYR A 241 -17.77 -10.80 8.51
C TYR A 241 -16.62 -10.78 9.52
N PRO A 242 -16.87 -10.41 10.79
CA PRO A 242 -15.87 -10.58 11.84
C PRO A 242 -15.59 -12.08 12.08
N ASP A 243 -14.37 -12.36 12.58
CA ASP A 243 -14.03 -13.71 13.01
C ASP A 243 -14.96 -14.21 14.12
N LYS A 244 -15.24 -15.51 14.13
CA LYS A 244 -16.12 -16.17 15.11
C LYS A 244 -17.53 -15.54 15.16
N MET A 245 -18.03 -15.10 14.02
CA MET A 245 -19.40 -14.60 13.90
C MET A 245 -20.39 -15.68 14.33
N ARG A 246 -21.17 -15.38 15.38
CA ARG A 246 -22.16 -16.30 15.92
C ARG A 246 -23.42 -16.30 15.06
N GLU A 247 -24.14 -17.43 15.02
CA GLU A 247 -25.38 -17.56 14.26
C GLU A 247 -26.47 -16.57 14.70
N LYS A 248 -26.63 -16.40 15.99
CA LYS A 248 -27.66 -15.53 16.57
C LYS A 248 -27.57 -14.05 16.15
N GLU A 249 -26.39 -13.58 15.69
CA GLU A 249 -26.18 -12.17 15.33
C GLU A 249 -26.87 -11.80 14.00
N ASP A 250 -27.15 -12.77 13.15
CA ASP A 250 -27.80 -12.56 11.85
C ASP A 250 -28.88 -13.59 11.50
N GLN A 251 -29.29 -14.42 12.45
CA GLN A 251 -30.27 -15.49 12.24
C GLN A 251 -31.58 -15.00 11.64
N ASN A 252 -32.11 -13.87 12.12
CA ASN A 252 -33.35 -13.30 11.59
C ASN A 252 -33.22 -12.90 10.11
N LEU A 253 -32.07 -12.35 9.73
CA LEU A 253 -31.76 -12.00 8.34
C LEU A 253 -31.57 -13.25 7.51
N TYR A 254 -30.91 -14.28 8.05
CA TYR A 254 -30.75 -15.56 7.39
C TYR A 254 -32.09 -16.24 7.13
N MET A 255 -32.97 -16.30 8.11
CA MET A 255 -34.33 -16.82 7.92
C MET A 255 -35.09 -16.07 6.82
N ARG A 256 -34.94 -14.75 6.75
CA ARG A 256 -35.60 -13.91 5.76
C ARG A 256 -35.00 -14.00 4.35
N TYR A 257 -33.67 -14.09 4.24
CA TYR A 257 -32.94 -13.94 2.98
C TYR A 257 -32.09 -15.14 2.57
N GLY A 258 -31.96 -16.18 3.41
CA GLY A 258 -31.12 -17.35 3.16
C GLY A 258 -31.55 -18.18 1.95
N LYS A 259 -32.87 -18.32 1.70
CA LYS A 259 -33.46 -18.97 0.50
C LYS A 259 -32.87 -20.37 0.23
N GLY A 260 -32.81 -21.24 1.23
CA GLY A 260 -32.36 -22.62 1.09
C GLY A 260 -30.83 -22.85 1.04
N ARG A 261 -30.03 -21.77 1.10
CA ARG A 261 -28.57 -21.87 1.25
C ARG A 261 -28.22 -22.20 2.70
N SER A 262 -27.06 -22.84 2.92
CA SER A 262 -26.48 -22.91 4.25
C SER A 262 -26.12 -21.51 4.78
N LEU A 263 -26.00 -21.36 6.09
CA LEU A 263 -25.61 -20.09 6.71
C LEU A 263 -24.27 -19.56 6.18
N GLY A 264 -23.28 -20.43 6.00
CA GLY A 264 -21.97 -20.07 5.46
C GLY A 264 -22.05 -19.59 4.01
N GLU A 265 -22.76 -20.30 3.14
CA GLU A 265 -22.98 -19.90 1.74
C GLU A 265 -23.74 -18.58 1.65
N TRP A 266 -24.75 -18.36 2.50
CA TRP A 266 -25.49 -17.12 2.54
C TRP A 266 -24.61 -15.96 2.98
N ARG A 267 -23.79 -16.10 4.04
CA ARG A 267 -22.84 -15.08 4.45
C ARG A 267 -21.83 -14.74 3.36
N THR A 268 -21.26 -15.75 2.71
CA THR A 268 -20.33 -15.59 1.58
C THR A 268 -21.00 -14.82 0.43
N SER A 269 -22.25 -15.19 0.11
CA SER A 269 -22.99 -14.52 -0.95
C SER A 269 -23.31 -13.04 -0.64
N ASN A 270 -23.47 -12.65 0.62
CA ASN A 270 -23.69 -11.25 1.01
C ASN A 270 -22.46 -10.38 0.77
N ILE A 271 -21.26 -10.90 1.05
CA ILE A 271 -20.00 -10.20 0.78
C ILE A 271 -19.80 -10.05 -0.74
N SER A 272 -20.01 -11.11 -1.52
CA SER A 272 -19.90 -11.05 -2.98
C SER A 272 -20.96 -10.12 -3.60
N ALA A 273 -22.19 -10.14 -3.08
CA ALA A 273 -23.25 -9.23 -3.53
C ALA A 273 -22.91 -7.76 -3.30
N PHE A 274 -22.32 -7.43 -2.13
CA PHE A 274 -21.85 -6.06 -1.87
C PHE A 274 -20.78 -5.63 -2.87
N LEU A 275 -19.75 -6.45 -3.09
CA LEU A 275 -18.68 -6.09 -4.04
C LEU A 275 -19.19 -5.94 -5.45
N LYS A 276 -20.13 -6.78 -5.88
CA LYS A 276 -20.78 -6.65 -7.19
C LYS A 276 -21.59 -5.37 -7.30
N GLU A 277 -22.41 -5.07 -6.30
CA GLU A 277 -23.24 -3.86 -6.23
C GLU A 277 -22.36 -2.60 -6.31
N VAL A 278 -21.37 -2.48 -5.43
CA VAL A 278 -20.50 -1.30 -5.36
C VAL A 278 -19.59 -1.17 -6.59
N SER A 279 -19.07 -2.27 -7.14
CA SER A 279 -18.26 -2.24 -8.36
C SER A 279 -19.09 -1.80 -9.57
N THR A 280 -20.33 -2.29 -9.69
CA THR A 280 -21.25 -1.86 -10.73
C THR A 280 -21.51 -0.36 -10.64
N GLU A 281 -21.75 0.14 -9.43
CA GLU A 281 -22.00 1.55 -9.18
C GLU A 281 -20.79 2.43 -9.51
N VAL A 282 -19.59 2.03 -9.04
CA VAL A 282 -18.32 2.73 -9.35
C VAL A 282 -18.10 2.81 -10.87
N CYS A 283 -18.29 1.69 -11.58
CA CYS A 283 -18.10 1.65 -13.03
C CYS A 283 -19.14 2.48 -13.78
N SER A 284 -20.38 2.57 -13.28
CA SER A 284 -21.42 3.38 -13.89
C SER A 284 -21.12 4.87 -13.84
N VAL A 285 -20.45 5.32 -12.77
CA VAL A 285 -20.04 6.72 -12.58
C VAL A 285 -18.73 7.03 -13.32
N LYS A 286 -17.70 6.18 -13.13
CA LYS A 286 -16.36 6.33 -13.73
C LYS A 286 -15.85 4.99 -14.26
N PRO A 287 -16.06 4.68 -15.55
CA PRO A 287 -15.70 3.37 -16.13
C PRO A 287 -14.22 2.98 -15.98
N HIS A 288 -13.32 3.97 -15.92
CA HIS A 288 -11.87 3.74 -15.79
C HIS A 288 -11.42 3.41 -14.37
N MET A 289 -12.25 3.69 -13.36
CA MET A 289 -11.86 3.56 -11.96
C MET A 289 -11.67 2.10 -11.56
N LEU A 290 -10.56 1.79 -10.91
CA LEU A 290 -10.24 0.44 -10.48
C LEU A 290 -10.91 0.09 -9.15
N VAL A 291 -11.33 -1.15 -9.01
CA VAL A 291 -11.89 -1.70 -7.78
C VAL A 291 -10.98 -2.81 -7.28
N SER A 292 -10.55 -2.71 -6.03
CA SER A 292 -9.70 -3.71 -5.39
C SER A 292 -10.14 -4.02 -3.97
N ALA A 293 -9.70 -5.14 -3.44
CA ALA A 293 -10.00 -5.55 -2.07
C ALA A 293 -8.79 -6.15 -1.36
N ALA A 294 -8.76 -6.03 -0.02
CA ALA A 294 -7.79 -6.65 0.87
C ALA A 294 -8.38 -7.86 1.60
N PRO A 295 -8.40 -9.05 1.00
CA PRO A 295 -8.81 -10.27 1.70
C PRO A 295 -7.75 -10.70 2.74
N LEU A 296 -8.13 -11.63 3.63
CA LEU A 296 -7.14 -12.30 4.47
C LEU A 296 -6.11 -13.02 3.60
N GLY A 297 -4.86 -13.00 4.02
CA GLY A 297 -3.75 -13.51 3.22
C GLY A 297 -3.76 -15.01 2.94
N LYS A 298 -4.47 -15.81 3.73
CA LYS A 298 -4.72 -17.23 3.48
C LYS A 298 -6.10 -17.37 2.86
N LEU A 299 -6.16 -17.81 1.60
CA LEU A 299 -7.43 -17.94 0.89
C LEU A 299 -8.33 -18.99 1.55
N ARG A 300 -7.75 -20.14 1.86
CA ARG A 300 -8.45 -21.33 2.42
C ARG A 300 -7.51 -22.17 3.27
N VAL A 301 -8.08 -23.14 3.97
CA VAL A 301 -7.31 -24.20 4.62
C VAL A 301 -6.68 -25.08 3.53
N LEU A 302 -5.37 -25.30 3.60
CA LEU A 302 -4.68 -26.22 2.71
C LEU A 302 -4.66 -27.63 3.30
N PRO A 303 -4.82 -28.71 2.50
CA PRO A 303 -4.76 -30.10 3.00
C PRO A 303 -3.44 -30.40 3.73
N SER A 304 -2.33 -29.82 3.28
CA SER A 304 -1.01 -29.95 3.92
C SER A 304 -0.85 -29.13 5.20
N MET A 305 -1.78 -28.21 5.47
CA MET A 305 -1.74 -27.26 6.60
C MET A 305 -3.13 -27.05 7.21
N PRO A 306 -3.70 -28.07 7.89
CA PRO A 306 -5.08 -28.00 8.38
C PRO A 306 -5.30 -27.01 9.52
N ASN A 307 -4.25 -26.64 10.26
CA ASN A 307 -4.30 -25.78 11.45
C ASN A 307 -3.61 -24.43 11.22
N VAL A 308 -4.00 -23.70 10.17
CA VAL A 308 -3.34 -22.45 9.79
C VAL A 308 -3.94 -21.18 10.42
N GLY A 309 -4.94 -21.30 11.27
CA GLY A 309 -5.68 -20.15 11.83
C GLY A 309 -6.64 -19.54 10.80
N TRP A 310 -6.80 -18.23 10.81
CA TRP A 310 -7.80 -17.54 10.00
C TRP A 310 -7.51 -17.61 8.51
N THR A 311 -8.57 -17.91 7.75
CA THR A 311 -8.58 -17.94 6.30
C THR A 311 -9.72 -17.07 5.77
N ALA A 312 -9.61 -16.66 4.52
CA ALA A 312 -10.61 -15.80 3.88
C ALA A 312 -11.98 -16.51 3.78
N ARG A 313 -11.99 -17.76 3.33
CA ARG A 313 -13.23 -18.52 3.09
C ARG A 313 -13.87 -18.98 4.38
N GLU A 314 -13.15 -19.78 5.16
CA GLU A 314 -13.74 -20.52 6.28
C GLU A 314 -13.96 -19.64 7.51
N SER A 315 -13.13 -18.61 7.72
CA SER A 315 -13.20 -17.82 8.95
C SER A 315 -14.06 -16.57 8.84
N VAL A 316 -14.08 -15.93 7.65
CA VAL A 316 -14.68 -14.60 7.49
C VAL A 316 -15.56 -14.45 6.23
N PHE A 317 -15.84 -15.55 5.55
CA PHE A 317 -16.80 -15.65 4.45
C PHE A 317 -16.44 -14.78 3.22
N GLN A 318 -15.15 -14.64 2.91
CA GLN A 318 -14.68 -14.01 1.69
C GLN A 318 -14.52 -15.05 0.58
N ASP A 319 -15.00 -14.75 -0.64
CA ASP A 319 -14.74 -15.57 -1.83
C ASP A 319 -14.15 -14.76 -2.99
N PRO A 320 -12.86 -14.45 -2.93
CA PRO A 320 -12.17 -13.70 -3.99
C PRO A 320 -12.20 -14.37 -5.36
N VAL A 321 -12.39 -15.69 -5.42
CA VAL A 321 -12.55 -16.42 -6.68
C VAL A 321 -13.86 -16.05 -7.35
N ALA A 322 -14.95 -15.98 -6.58
CA ALA A 322 -16.25 -15.49 -7.09
C ALA A 322 -16.15 -14.03 -7.51
N TRP A 323 -15.51 -13.16 -6.71
CA TRP A 323 -15.36 -11.74 -7.04
C TRP A 323 -14.65 -11.52 -8.38
N TYR A 324 -13.61 -12.31 -8.67
CA TYR A 324 -12.92 -12.25 -9.95
C TYR A 324 -13.78 -12.74 -11.11
N ARG A 325 -14.43 -13.90 -10.95
CA ARG A 325 -15.31 -14.47 -12.00
C ARG A 325 -16.46 -13.54 -12.37
N GLU A 326 -16.99 -12.81 -11.41
CA GLU A 326 -18.07 -11.84 -11.58
C GLU A 326 -17.59 -10.47 -12.07
N GLY A 327 -16.27 -10.26 -12.17
CA GLY A 327 -15.68 -8.97 -12.54
C GLY A 327 -15.87 -7.87 -11.50
N SER A 328 -16.07 -8.25 -10.23
CA SER A 328 -16.30 -7.30 -9.13
C SER A 328 -15.01 -6.65 -8.62
N VAL A 329 -13.86 -7.19 -8.96
CA VAL A 329 -12.54 -6.64 -8.63
C VAL A 329 -11.59 -6.69 -9.81
N ASP A 330 -10.72 -5.70 -9.95
CA ASP A 330 -9.66 -5.64 -10.96
C ASP A 330 -8.38 -6.30 -10.49
N PHE A 331 -8.08 -6.20 -9.21
CA PHE A 331 -6.96 -6.86 -8.53
C PHE A 331 -7.26 -7.03 -7.04
N ILE A 332 -6.45 -7.84 -6.36
CA ILE A 332 -6.55 -8.06 -4.92
C ILE A 332 -5.21 -7.83 -4.23
N VAL A 333 -5.30 -7.40 -2.95
CA VAL A 333 -4.14 -7.17 -2.09
C VAL A 333 -4.29 -8.03 -0.82
N PRO A 334 -4.04 -9.36 -0.90
CA PRO A 334 -4.20 -10.25 0.25
C PRO A 334 -3.21 -9.87 1.36
N MET A 335 -3.70 -9.75 2.60
CA MET A 335 -2.91 -9.35 3.77
C MET A 335 -2.02 -10.51 4.24
N MET A 336 -0.86 -10.71 3.61
CA MET A 336 0.04 -11.85 3.84
C MET A 336 1.06 -11.55 4.95
N TYR A 337 0.57 -11.29 6.16
CA TYR A 337 1.36 -10.89 7.32
C TYR A 337 1.96 -12.09 8.07
N TYR A 338 2.55 -13.01 7.31
CA TYR A 338 3.23 -14.22 7.78
C TYR A 338 4.59 -14.35 7.12
N ARG A 339 5.50 -15.17 7.68
CA ARG A 339 6.81 -15.46 7.12
C ARG A 339 7.07 -16.96 7.06
N ASP A 340 8.24 -17.33 6.59
CA ASP A 340 8.74 -18.70 6.52
C ASP A 340 7.79 -19.61 5.73
N ASN A 341 7.56 -20.81 6.21
CA ASN A 341 6.71 -21.81 5.59
C ASN A 341 5.21 -21.44 5.52
N LEU A 342 4.79 -20.30 6.08
CA LEU A 342 3.42 -19.81 5.99
C LEU A 342 3.24 -18.76 4.86
N PHE A 343 4.26 -18.39 4.12
CA PHE A 343 4.15 -17.36 3.07
C PHE A 343 4.01 -17.98 1.68
N GLU A 344 5.02 -18.71 1.19
CA GLU A 344 5.04 -19.24 -0.17
C GLU A 344 3.90 -20.21 -0.51
N PRO A 345 3.51 -21.18 0.36
CA PRO A 345 2.42 -22.09 0.03
C PRO A 345 1.09 -21.37 -0.24
N PHE A 346 0.82 -20.27 0.46
CA PHE A 346 -0.38 -19.47 0.22
C PHE A 346 -0.26 -18.56 -1.00
N LEU A 347 0.93 -18.12 -1.40
CA LEU A 347 1.14 -17.47 -2.72
C LEU A 347 0.82 -18.44 -3.85
N VAL A 348 1.31 -19.69 -3.76
CA VAL A 348 1.00 -20.76 -4.73
C VAL A 348 -0.49 -20.98 -4.84
N ASP A 349 -1.19 -21.12 -3.69
CA ASP A 349 -2.63 -21.33 -3.68
C ASP A 349 -3.38 -20.15 -4.31
N TRP A 350 -3.04 -18.93 -3.96
CA TRP A 350 -3.62 -17.74 -4.58
C TRP A 350 -3.52 -17.76 -6.09
N LYS A 351 -2.31 -17.97 -6.62
CA LYS A 351 -2.06 -18.01 -8.07
C LYS A 351 -2.82 -19.13 -8.77
N ALA A 352 -2.88 -20.32 -8.15
CA ALA A 352 -3.58 -21.47 -8.69
C ALA A 352 -5.11 -21.29 -8.72
N GLN A 353 -5.68 -20.63 -7.70
CA GLN A 353 -7.12 -20.45 -7.58
C GLN A 353 -7.67 -19.35 -8.48
N ILE A 354 -6.86 -18.33 -8.79
CA ILE A 354 -7.29 -17.15 -9.54
C ILE A 354 -6.27 -16.82 -10.64
N PRO A 355 -6.08 -17.70 -11.63
CA PRO A 355 -5.18 -17.44 -12.73
C PRO A 355 -5.67 -16.25 -13.55
N GLY A 356 -4.79 -15.27 -13.80
CA GLY A 356 -5.09 -14.07 -14.60
C GLY A 356 -5.64 -12.88 -13.82
N LEU A 357 -5.95 -12.99 -12.53
CA LEU A 357 -6.16 -11.83 -11.68
C LEU A 357 -4.81 -11.30 -11.18
N PRO A 358 -4.54 -9.99 -11.29
CA PRO A 358 -3.38 -9.40 -10.63
C PRO A 358 -3.48 -9.56 -9.11
N ILE A 359 -2.49 -10.22 -8.51
CA ILE A 359 -2.38 -10.43 -7.07
C ILE A 359 -1.18 -9.65 -6.57
N VAL A 360 -1.40 -8.79 -5.59
CA VAL A 360 -0.41 -7.89 -4.98
C VAL A 360 -0.27 -8.26 -3.50
N PRO A 361 0.66 -9.14 -3.11
CA PRO A 361 0.83 -9.52 -1.71
C PRO A 361 1.04 -8.31 -0.80
N GLY A 362 0.22 -8.20 0.24
CA GLY A 362 0.35 -7.21 1.30
C GLY A 362 1.38 -7.69 2.33
N LEU A 363 2.45 -6.92 2.51
CA LEU A 363 3.56 -7.22 3.40
C LEU A 363 3.46 -6.41 4.69
N ALA A 364 4.03 -6.91 5.78
CA ALA A 364 3.88 -6.36 7.12
C ALA A 364 5.19 -5.82 7.72
N PRO A 365 5.78 -4.74 7.19
CA PRO A 365 6.98 -4.16 7.77
C PRO A 365 6.83 -3.72 9.24
N TYR A 366 5.61 -3.45 9.73
CA TYR A 366 5.38 -3.15 11.14
C TYR A 366 5.81 -4.29 12.07
N ARG A 367 5.87 -5.53 11.58
CA ARG A 367 6.36 -6.68 12.33
C ARG A 367 7.86 -6.59 12.69
N THR A 368 8.60 -5.75 12.01
CA THR A 368 10.01 -5.50 12.36
C THR A 368 10.17 -4.60 13.60
N GLU A 369 9.08 -4.02 14.07
CA GLU A 369 9.04 -3.08 15.20
C GLU A 369 8.18 -3.59 16.37
N ASP A 370 7.55 -4.75 16.23
CA ASP A 370 6.77 -5.40 17.28
C ASP A 370 7.54 -6.56 17.95
N GLU A 371 6.90 -7.24 18.88
CA GLU A 371 7.49 -8.37 19.62
C GLU A 371 7.72 -9.63 18.75
N SER A 372 7.33 -9.62 17.47
CA SER A 372 7.41 -10.79 16.59
C SER A 372 8.83 -11.10 16.10
N LYS A 373 9.79 -10.23 16.37
CA LYS A 373 11.22 -10.36 16.01
C LYS A 373 11.48 -10.54 14.52
N TRP A 374 10.67 -9.91 13.67
CA TRP A 374 10.95 -9.87 12.24
C TRP A 374 12.10 -8.90 11.97
N THR A 375 12.78 -9.15 10.86
CA THR A 375 13.87 -8.31 10.37
C THR A 375 13.54 -7.78 8.99
N ALA A 376 14.29 -6.81 8.50
CA ALA A 376 14.17 -6.34 7.11
C ALA A 376 14.40 -7.47 6.09
N ARG A 377 15.21 -8.51 6.46
CA ARG A 377 15.43 -9.69 5.62
C ARG A 377 14.16 -10.54 5.43
N ASP A 378 13.30 -10.60 6.44
CA ASP A 378 12.01 -11.31 6.30
C ASP A 378 11.14 -10.62 5.23
N ILE A 379 11.13 -9.28 5.22
CA ILE A 379 10.44 -8.50 4.18
C ILE A 379 11.11 -8.71 2.82
N GLU A 380 12.44 -8.71 2.74
CA GLU A 380 13.19 -8.98 1.51
C GLU A 380 12.87 -10.38 0.94
N ASN A 381 12.82 -11.40 1.79
CA ASN A 381 12.44 -12.76 1.39
C ASN A 381 11.02 -12.81 0.79
N GLN A 382 10.07 -12.08 1.39
CA GLN A 382 8.71 -11.98 0.88
C GLN A 382 8.65 -11.25 -0.47
N MET A 383 9.41 -10.17 -0.67
CA MET A 383 9.51 -9.47 -1.96
C MET A 383 10.08 -10.41 -3.03
N ASN A 384 11.20 -11.08 -2.74
CA ASN A 384 11.84 -12.05 -3.63
C ASN A 384 10.90 -13.20 -4.01
N ALA A 385 10.15 -13.75 -3.04
CA ALA A 385 9.18 -14.80 -3.30
C ALA A 385 8.03 -14.31 -4.21
N SER A 386 7.53 -13.12 -3.97
CA SER A 386 6.49 -12.49 -4.78
C SER A 386 6.94 -12.28 -6.23
N GLU A 387 8.16 -11.81 -6.43
CA GLU A 387 8.76 -11.62 -7.75
C GLU A 387 8.98 -12.96 -8.48
N ARG A 388 9.64 -13.94 -7.84
CA ARG A 388 9.85 -15.28 -8.42
C ARG A 388 8.55 -15.95 -8.87
N MET A 389 7.47 -15.72 -8.14
CA MET A 389 6.16 -16.29 -8.44
C MET A 389 5.35 -15.46 -9.42
N GLY A 390 5.90 -14.36 -9.96
CA GLY A 390 5.22 -13.49 -10.91
C GLY A 390 3.94 -12.89 -10.35
N MET A 391 3.98 -12.42 -9.10
CA MET A 391 2.93 -11.59 -8.55
C MET A 391 2.92 -10.22 -9.23
N ALA A 392 1.77 -9.55 -9.22
CA ALA A 392 1.60 -8.26 -9.89
C ALA A 392 2.24 -7.07 -9.12
N GLY A 393 3.12 -7.34 -8.19
CA GLY A 393 3.80 -6.37 -7.35
C GLY A 393 3.69 -6.71 -5.87
N VAL A 394 3.90 -5.71 -4.99
CA VAL A 394 3.76 -5.83 -3.53
C VAL A 394 3.18 -4.55 -2.94
N CYS A 395 2.54 -4.67 -1.77
CA CYS A 395 2.01 -3.53 -1.03
C CYS A 395 2.45 -3.60 0.44
N PHE A 396 2.85 -2.48 1.04
CA PHE A 396 3.38 -2.45 2.40
C PHE A 396 2.36 -1.87 3.39
N TYR A 397 2.05 -2.59 4.44
CA TYR A 397 1.29 -2.11 5.58
C TYR A 397 2.24 -1.83 6.73
N ARG A 398 2.57 -0.58 7.02
CA ARG A 398 2.03 0.69 6.51
C ARG A 398 3.14 1.71 6.20
N GLU A 399 2.79 2.89 5.73
CA GLU A 399 3.73 3.93 5.32
C GLU A 399 4.76 4.29 6.41
N LEU A 400 4.35 4.44 7.66
CA LEU A 400 5.26 4.74 8.77
C LEU A 400 6.43 3.74 8.87
N ASN A 401 6.18 2.46 8.63
CA ASN A 401 7.16 1.39 8.86
C ASN A 401 8.13 1.18 7.69
N ILE A 402 7.99 1.96 6.61
CA ILE A 402 8.93 1.98 5.49
C ILE A 402 9.71 3.30 5.41
N ARG A 403 9.56 4.19 6.38
CA ARG A 403 10.32 5.45 6.46
C ARG A 403 11.80 5.17 6.72
N PRO A 404 12.71 6.04 6.26
CA PRO A 404 14.15 5.93 6.54
C PRO A 404 14.46 5.74 8.03
N ASN A 405 15.51 4.96 8.30
CA ASN A 405 15.97 4.65 9.66
C ASN A 405 15.00 3.83 10.52
N ARG A 406 14.10 3.09 9.90
CA ARG A 406 13.22 2.15 10.59
C ARG A 406 13.61 0.71 10.23
N ASN A 407 14.37 0.06 11.09
CA ASN A 407 14.78 -1.36 11.01
C ASN A 407 15.35 -1.82 9.65
N GLY A 408 15.78 -0.90 8.79
CA GLY A 408 16.42 -1.16 7.49
C GLY A 408 15.47 -1.61 6.37
N VAL A 409 14.16 -1.55 6.55
CA VAL A 409 13.19 -1.88 5.49
C VAL A 409 13.27 -0.90 4.32
N ASP A 410 13.50 0.38 4.59
CA ASP A 410 13.77 1.41 3.58
C ASP A 410 14.93 1.01 2.65
N ARG A 411 16.02 0.47 3.18
CA ARG A 411 17.17 0.01 2.38
C ARG A 411 16.85 -1.22 1.53
N VAL A 412 16.03 -2.13 2.04
CA VAL A 412 15.53 -3.27 1.26
C VAL A 412 14.72 -2.76 0.06
N ILE A 413 13.77 -1.86 0.30
CA ILE A 413 12.94 -1.27 -0.76
C ILE A 413 13.81 -0.57 -1.80
N THR A 414 14.78 0.25 -1.39
CA THR A 414 15.67 0.96 -2.32
C THR A 414 16.49 0.00 -3.20
N ARG A 415 16.90 -1.16 -2.68
CA ARG A 415 17.61 -2.18 -3.48
C ARG A 415 16.71 -2.89 -4.49
N HIS A 416 15.42 -3.06 -4.18
CA HIS A 416 14.46 -3.71 -5.07
C HIS A 416 13.82 -2.73 -6.07
N PHE A 417 13.53 -1.51 -5.65
CA PHE A 417 12.87 -0.50 -6.46
C PHE A 417 13.89 0.47 -7.07
N ILE A 418 14.88 -0.08 -7.77
CA ILE A 418 16.02 0.68 -8.33
C ILE A 418 15.65 1.62 -9.49
N SER A 419 14.52 1.38 -10.15
CA SER A 419 14.01 2.16 -11.28
C SER A 419 12.49 2.18 -11.28
N PRO A 420 11.84 3.14 -11.96
CA PRO A 420 10.39 3.12 -12.11
C PRO A 420 9.92 1.85 -12.84
N VAL A 421 8.66 1.48 -12.64
CA VAL A 421 7.96 0.42 -13.38
C VAL A 421 6.61 0.94 -13.84
N ARG A 422 6.08 0.36 -14.92
CA ARG A 422 4.74 0.70 -15.40
C ARG A 422 3.67 0.08 -14.53
N MET A 423 2.51 0.70 -14.48
CA MET A 423 1.31 0.05 -13.93
C MET A 423 0.85 -1.06 -14.88
N PRO A 424 0.37 -2.20 -14.36
CA PRO A 424 -0.30 -3.22 -15.17
C PRO A 424 -1.51 -2.62 -15.91
N SER A 425 -1.76 -3.07 -17.14
CA SER A 425 -2.90 -2.64 -17.93
C SER A 425 -4.19 -3.33 -17.50
N PHE A 426 -5.26 -2.55 -17.29
CA PHE A 426 -6.59 -3.05 -16.96
C PHE A 426 -7.56 -2.91 -18.14
N ALA A 427 -7.20 -3.48 -19.28
CA ALA A 427 -7.93 -3.41 -20.54
C ALA A 427 -9.39 -3.90 -20.47
N LYS A 428 -9.73 -4.74 -19.49
CA LYS A 428 -11.11 -5.21 -19.25
C LYS A 428 -12.11 -4.09 -18.95
N ARG A 429 -11.64 -2.90 -18.59
CA ARG A 429 -12.48 -1.71 -18.37
C ARG A 429 -13.03 -1.10 -19.67
N GLY A 430 -12.61 -1.59 -20.84
CA GLY A 430 -13.14 -1.15 -22.14
C GLY A 430 -12.79 0.29 -22.50
N THR A 431 -11.80 0.89 -21.86
CA THR A 431 -11.38 2.26 -22.12
C THR A 431 -10.55 2.35 -23.40
N PRO A 432 -10.76 3.38 -24.25
CA PRO A 432 -10.02 3.53 -25.50
C PRO A 432 -8.52 3.65 -25.28
N ARG A 433 -7.74 3.12 -26.21
CA ARG A 433 -6.30 3.36 -26.25
C ARG A 433 -6.01 4.85 -26.51
N PRO A 434 -5.03 5.44 -25.82
CA PRO A 434 -4.59 6.80 -26.12
C PRO A 434 -4.03 6.91 -27.53
N PRO A 435 -4.14 8.08 -28.16
CA PRO A 435 -3.44 8.34 -29.41
C PRO A 435 -1.93 8.44 -29.17
N ARG A 436 -1.18 8.29 -30.25
CA ARG A 436 0.26 8.39 -30.29
C ARG A 436 0.71 9.83 -29.99
N PRO A 437 1.62 10.05 -29.02
CA PRO A 437 2.27 11.36 -28.84
C PRO A 437 3.13 11.74 -30.06
N SER A 438 3.35 13.03 -30.28
CA SER A 438 4.13 13.57 -31.40
C SER A 438 5.06 14.69 -30.95
N ALA A 439 5.97 15.10 -31.83
CA ALA A 439 6.89 16.21 -31.61
C ALA A 439 7.68 16.11 -30.28
N LEU A 440 8.15 14.91 -29.94
CA LEU A 440 9.01 14.72 -28.79
C LEU A 440 10.36 15.43 -29.02
N THR A 441 10.74 16.27 -28.05
CA THR A 441 12.03 16.96 -28.02
C THR A 441 12.73 16.72 -26.70
N ILE A 442 14.06 16.68 -26.72
CA ILE A 442 14.92 16.61 -25.53
C ILE A 442 15.86 17.82 -25.59
N GLU A 443 15.73 18.73 -24.64
CA GLU A 443 16.54 19.95 -24.56
C GLU A 443 17.49 19.89 -23.38
N ASP A 444 18.77 20.18 -23.62
CA ASP A 444 19.76 20.39 -22.54
C ASP A 444 19.61 21.80 -21.95
N LYS A 445 19.21 21.88 -20.70
CA LYS A 445 19.04 23.14 -19.95
C LYS A 445 20.25 23.45 -19.07
N GLY A 446 21.39 22.86 -19.32
CA GLY A 446 22.63 23.04 -18.58
C GLY A 446 22.75 22.09 -17.36
N SER A 447 21.94 22.24 -16.35
CA SER A 447 21.97 21.39 -15.15
C SER A 447 21.04 20.16 -15.24
N TYR A 448 20.08 20.15 -16.16
CA TYR A 448 19.10 19.08 -16.36
C TYR A 448 18.68 18.99 -17.82
N PHE A 449 17.96 17.92 -18.17
CA PHE A 449 17.26 17.78 -19.44
C PHE A 449 15.77 18.04 -19.28
N GLU A 450 15.16 18.60 -20.31
CA GLU A 450 13.72 18.72 -20.43
C GLU A 450 13.23 17.96 -21.65
N ALA A 451 12.33 16.98 -21.42
CA ALA A 451 11.55 16.34 -22.46
C ALA A 451 10.20 17.04 -22.61
N SER A 452 9.77 17.32 -23.83
CA SER A 452 8.43 17.84 -24.11
C SER A 452 7.84 17.20 -25.37
N TRP A 453 6.52 17.06 -25.40
CA TRP A 453 5.78 16.44 -26.51
C TRP A 453 4.39 17.03 -26.66
N SER A 454 3.74 16.71 -27.76
CA SER A 454 2.39 17.12 -28.09
C SER A 454 1.43 15.93 -28.16
N MET A 455 0.17 16.19 -27.82
CA MET A 455 -0.93 15.27 -28.02
C MET A 455 -1.93 15.84 -29.01
N PRO A 456 -2.67 15.01 -29.78
CA PRO A 456 -3.77 15.48 -30.61
C PRO A 456 -4.81 16.22 -29.76
N SER A 457 -5.42 17.27 -30.33
CA SER A 457 -6.45 18.10 -29.66
C SER A 457 -7.68 17.31 -29.19
N SER A 458 -7.92 16.14 -29.79
CA SER A 458 -8.97 15.19 -29.39
C SER A 458 -8.66 14.46 -28.07
N TRP A 459 -7.41 14.52 -27.59
CA TRP A 459 -6.99 13.89 -26.35
C TRP A 459 -7.07 14.88 -25.19
N ASP A 460 -7.84 14.52 -24.18
CA ASP A 460 -7.88 15.24 -22.92
C ASP A 460 -6.74 14.73 -22.03
N SER A 461 -5.72 15.54 -21.83
CA SER A 461 -4.52 15.19 -21.04
C SER A 461 -4.84 14.88 -19.57
N SER A 462 -5.98 15.33 -19.04
CA SER A 462 -6.43 14.97 -17.70
C SER A 462 -6.88 13.50 -17.59
N LYS A 463 -7.04 12.82 -18.74
CA LYS A 463 -7.52 11.42 -18.83
C LYS A 463 -6.40 10.38 -18.92
N GLY A 464 -5.17 10.76 -18.66
CA GLY A 464 -4.06 9.82 -18.75
C GLY A 464 -2.75 10.35 -18.22
N THR A 465 -1.74 9.54 -18.36
CA THR A 465 -0.35 9.82 -17.97
C THR A 465 0.58 9.38 -19.08
N TYR A 466 1.88 9.63 -18.91
CA TYR A 466 2.87 9.29 -19.93
C TYR A 466 4.02 8.49 -19.32
N ASN A 467 4.63 7.64 -20.14
CA ASN A 467 5.84 6.91 -19.82
C ASN A 467 6.94 7.35 -20.79
N LEU A 468 8.10 7.75 -20.27
CA LEU A 468 9.25 8.17 -21.05
C LEU A 468 10.32 7.09 -21.02
N TYR A 469 10.80 6.73 -22.19
CA TYR A 469 11.81 5.70 -22.41
C TYR A 469 13.08 6.29 -22.99
N VAL A 470 14.20 5.63 -22.73
CA VAL A 470 15.49 5.86 -23.38
C VAL A 470 16.04 4.53 -23.89
N SER A 471 16.59 4.52 -25.08
CA SER A 471 17.29 3.38 -25.66
C SER A 471 18.62 3.78 -26.27
N VAL A 472 19.49 2.79 -26.47
CA VAL A 472 20.78 2.96 -27.12
C VAL A 472 20.70 2.28 -28.49
N PRO A 473 20.91 3.01 -29.60
CA PRO A 473 20.79 2.43 -30.93
C PRO A 473 21.91 1.43 -31.27
N GLU A 474 23.06 1.50 -30.58
CA GLU A 474 24.25 0.68 -30.88
C GLU A 474 24.87 0.09 -29.60
N GLY A 475 25.55 -1.05 -29.74
CA GLY A 475 26.26 -1.71 -28.64
C GLY A 475 25.47 -2.85 -27.97
N ASN A 476 25.96 -3.32 -26.83
CA ASN A 476 25.40 -4.50 -26.14
C ASN A 476 23.96 -4.31 -25.61
N LEU A 477 23.49 -3.07 -25.53
CA LEU A 477 22.13 -2.71 -25.09
C LEU A 477 21.25 -2.24 -26.26
N ALA A 478 21.73 -2.46 -27.51
CA ALA A 478 21.00 -2.03 -28.70
C ALA A 478 19.63 -2.72 -28.80
N GLY A 479 18.58 -1.92 -29.01
CA GLY A 479 17.22 -2.42 -29.16
C GLY A 479 16.46 -2.65 -27.82
N GLU A 480 17.11 -2.39 -26.69
CA GLU A 480 16.42 -2.38 -25.38
C GLU A 480 15.95 -0.98 -25.03
N ASP A 481 14.69 -0.85 -24.70
CA ASP A 481 14.12 0.38 -24.14
C ASP A 481 14.18 0.34 -22.60
N PHE A 482 14.62 1.41 -21.99
CA PHE A 482 14.69 1.58 -20.54
C PHE A 482 13.69 2.64 -20.09
N LEU A 483 12.85 2.31 -19.13
CA LEU A 483 11.87 3.24 -18.59
C LEU A 483 12.58 4.30 -17.72
N LEU A 484 12.60 5.53 -18.20
CA LEU A 484 13.20 6.66 -17.50
C LEU A 484 12.25 7.25 -16.45
N ALA A 485 10.98 7.37 -16.82
CA ALA A 485 9.92 7.83 -15.93
C ALA A 485 8.57 7.22 -16.32
N ALA A 486 7.73 6.97 -15.32
CA ALA A 486 6.38 6.45 -15.48
C ALA A 486 5.34 7.39 -14.88
N GLN A 487 4.12 7.28 -15.37
CA GLN A 487 2.96 8.03 -14.86
C GLN A 487 3.18 9.56 -14.82
N ILE A 488 3.93 10.10 -15.78
CA ILE A 488 4.14 11.54 -15.91
C ILE A 488 2.79 12.22 -16.16
N PRO A 489 2.39 13.21 -15.33
CA PRO A 489 1.02 13.76 -15.41
C PRO A 489 0.85 14.86 -16.48
N THR A 490 1.93 15.34 -17.08
CA THR A 490 1.93 16.45 -18.05
C THR A 490 2.68 16.08 -19.31
N THR A 491 2.55 16.87 -20.36
CA THR A 491 3.29 16.70 -21.62
C THR A 491 4.73 17.25 -21.57
N ARG A 492 5.27 17.39 -20.37
CA ARG A 492 6.64 17.86 -20.10
C ARG A 492 7.22 17.13 -18.89
N TYR A 493 8.49 16.78 -18.97
CA TYR A 493 9.21 16.14 -17.88
C TYR A 493 10.65 16.61 -17.80
N THR A 494 11.12 16.95 -16.60
CA THR A 494 12.51 17.31 -16.36
C THR A 494 13.22 16.18 -15.61
N PHE A 495 14.45 15.88 -16.01
CA PHE A 495 15.26 14.85 -15.36
C PHE A 495 16.73 15.25 -15.28
N SER A 496 17.41 14.74 -14.26
CA SER A 496 18.81 15.07 -14.03
C SER A 496 19.74 14.38 -15.03
N LYS A 497 20.91 14.96 -15.27
CA LYS A 497 21.93 14.36 -16.14
C LYS A 497 22.49 13.05 -15.57
N GLU A 498 22.44 12.88 -14.24
CA GLU A 498 22.88 11.67 -13.54
C GLU A 498 22.08 10.44 -13.94
N LEU A 499 20.79 10.59 -14.26
CA LEU A 499 19.97 9.48 -14.75
C LEU A 499 20.48 8.87 -16.06
N LEU A 500 21.23 9.64 -16.86
CA LEU A 500 21.83 9.16 -18.10
C LEU A 500 23.27 8.63 -17.93
N GLN A 501 23.85 8.66 -16.72
CA GLN A 501 25.23 8.19 -16.48
C GLN A 501 25.38 6.69 -16.79
N GLN A 502 24.35 5.88 -16.56
CA GLN A 502 24.37 4.46 -16.92
C GLN A 502 24.58 4.22 -18.43
N PHE A 503 24.27 5.20 -19.26
CA PHE A 503 24.50 5.17 -20.72
C PHE A 503 25.73 6.00 -21.13
N SER A 504 26.68 6.24 -20.23
CA SER A 504 27.83 7.14 -20.47
C SER A 504 28.67 6.77 -21.69
N ARG A 505 28.74 5.46 -22.02
CA ARG A 505 29.49 4.96 -23.18
C ARG A 505 28.77 5.13 -24.52
N ALA A 506 27.47 5.40 -24.51
CA ALA A 506 26.71 5.62 -25.73
C ALA A 506 26.90 7.06 -26.23
N LYS A 507 27.22 7.22 -27.52
CA LYS A 507 27.33 8.52 -28.19
C LYS A 507 25.95 9.10 -28.51
N THR A 508 24.99 8.23 -28.79
CA THR A 508 23.63 8.60 -29.17
C THR A 508 22.63 7.92 -28.24
N LEU A 509 21.61 8.65 -27.83
CA LEU A 509 20.46 8.14 -27.07
C LEU A 509 19.19 8.45 -27.86
N GLU A 510 18.29 7.49 -27.91
CA GLU A 510 16.95 7.64 -28.47
C GLU A 510 15.93 7.69 -27.36
N PHE A 511 15.03 8.66 -27.42
CA PHE A 511 13.93 8.80 -26.46
C PHE A 511 12.61 8.57 -27.15
N ARG A 512 11.69 7.90 -26.47
CA ARG A 512 10.31 7.71 -26.90
C ARG A 512 9.36 7.95 -25.73
N VAL A 513 8.16 8.42 -26.02
CA VAL A 513 7.11 8.61 -25.04
C VAL A 513 5.85 7.90 -25.48
N GLU A 514 5.19 7.19 -24.58
CA GLU A 514 3.86 6.62 -24.80
C GLU A 514 2.84 7.23 -23.82
N ALA A 515 1.60 7.37 -24.25
CA ALA A 515 0.50 7.76 -23.39
C ALA A 515 -0.20 6.53 -22.81
N SER A 516 -0.64 6.62 -21.56
CA SER A 516 -1.50 5.65 -20.90
C SER A 516 -2.80 6.34 -20.48
N ASN A 517 -3.95 5.68 -20.64
CA ASN A 517 -5.20 6.17 -20.09
C ASN A 517 -5.32 5.86 -18.57
N ARG A 518 -6.44 6.25 -17.97
CA ARG A 518 -6.71 6.05 -16.52
C ARG A 518 -6.89 4.57 -16.11
N SER A 519 -7.03 3.63 -17.06
CA SER A 519 -6.99 2.18 -16.82
C SER A 519 -5.62 1.59 -17.19
N TYR A 520 -4.61 2.44 -17.35
CA TYR A 520 -3.23 2.09 -17.72
C TYR A 520 -3.09 1.31 -19.03
N VAL A 521 -4.09 1.41 -19.91
CA VAL A 521 -4.00 0.90 -21.29
C VAL A 521 -3.12 1.88 -22.07
N ARG A 522 -2.07 1.36 -22.68
CA ARG A 522 -1.06 2.14 -23.39
C ARG A 522 -1.40 2.30 -24.86
N GLY A 523 -1.07 3.48 -25.41
CA GLY A 523 -1.07 3.78 -26.84
C GLY A 523 0.18 3.28 -27.54
N GLU A 524 0.42 3.80 -28.74
CA GLU A 524 1.68 3.63 -29.44
C GLU A 524 2.70 4.67 -28.95
N ALA A 525 3.98 4.27 -28.93
CA ALA A 525 5.06 5.20 -28.61
C ALA A 525 5.28 6.23 -29.74
N SER A 526 5.76 7.42 -29.39
CA SER A 526 6.15 8.46 -30.35
C SER A 526 7.26 8.00 -31.30
N GLU A 527 7.51 8.78 -32.34
CA GLU A 527 8.81 8.74 -33.03
C GLU A 527 9.94 9.05 -32.03
N ALA A 528 11.12 8.53 -32.33
CA ALA A 528 12.28 8.74 -31.48
C ALA A 528 12.79 10.20 -31.58
N ALA A 529 13.06 10.81 -30.44
CA ALA A 529 13.89 12.01 -30.34
C ALA A 529 15.33 11.59 -30.06
N ILE A 530 16.28 12.12 -30.84
CA ILE A 530 17.68 11.73 -30.77
C ILE A 530 18.47 12.78 -29.98
N LEU A 531 19.20 12.34 -28.98
CA LEU A 531 20.18 13.14 -28.24
C LEU A 531 21.59 12.64 -28.60
N VAL A 532 22.37 13.47 -29.30
CA VAL A 532 23.79 13.22 -29.54
C VAL A 532 24.59 13.87 -28.42
N LYS A 533 25.34 13.08 -27.68
CA LYS A 533 26.23 13.61 -26.63
C LYS A 533 27.41 14.32 -27.29
N GLY A 534 27.64 15.56 -26.94
CA GLY A 534 28.87 16.26 -27.33
C GLY A 534 30.11 15.53 -26.79
N ASN A 535 31.20 15.56 -27.57
CA ASN A 535 32.51 15.01 -27.18
C ASN A 535 33.03 15.67 -25.90
#